data_a746cabeb925fa009bfd92599c30503d
#
_entry.id   a746cabeb925fa009bfd92599c30503d
#
_cell.length_a   1.000
_cell.length_b   1.000
_cell.length_c   1.000
_cell.angle_alpha   90.00
_cell.angle_beta   90.00
_cell.angle_gamma   90.00
#
_symmetry.space_group_name_H-M   'P 1'
#
loop_
_entity.id
_entity.type
_entity.pdbx_description
1 polymer ?
#
loop_
_entity_poly.entity_id
_entity_poly.type
_entity_poly.pdbx_seq_one_letter_code
_entity_poly.pdbx_strand_id
1 'polypeptide(L)'
;MPRAPVRTGGMVDGGRTPRPSLSNVFGLHAAEVVLLAIPLVVALLLVSGIVVLLRRSADVRRRLTALEQHRPAGDADLAALRADLGQALRHVAVVRYDAFGDMGGRLSFSAAVIDDQGDGLVFSSIHARGESRTYAKGVVGGTSDATLTPEEQQALAAARTGKETP
;
A
#
# COMPACT_ATOMS: atom_id res chain seq x y z
N MET A 1 -45.89 -121.23 -24.37
CA MET A 1 -45.64 -120.63 -23.01
C MET A 1 -44.53 -119.66 -23.07
N PRO A 2 -44.79 -118.32 -23.04
CA PRO A 2 -43.75 -117.36 -22.87
C PRO A 2 -43.94 -116.59 -21.56
N ARG A 3 -42.84 -116.33 -20.94
CA ARG A 3 -42.65 -115.52 -19.71
C ARG A 3 -42.70 -114.05 -19.99
N ALA A 4 -43.42 -113.33 -19.14
CA ALA A 4 -43.50 -111.86 -19.13
C ALA A 4 -42.20 -111.22 -18.66
N PRO A 5 -41.86 -110.01 -19.14
CA PRO A 5 -40.70 -109.31 -18.63
C PRO A 5 -41.02 -108.44 -17.42
N VAL A 6 -40.05 -108.28 -16.53
CA VAL A 6 -39.98 -107.50 -15.34
C VAL A 6 -39.85 -106.03 -15.66
N ARG A 7 -40.67 -105.19 -15.03
CA ARG A 7 -40.68 -103.70 -15.15
C ARG A 7 -39.75 -103.16 -14.08
N THR A 8 -38.61 -102.60 -14.48
CA THR A 8 -37.68 -101.81 -13.62
C THR A 8 -38.20 -100.41 -13.46
N GLY A 9 -38.50 -100.02 -12.24
CA GLY A 9 -38.91 -98.63 -11.87
C GLY A 9 -37.76 -97.69 -11.99
N GLY A 10 -37.95 -96.65 -12.81
CA GLY A 10 -37.05 -95.53 -12.88
C GLY A 10 -37.19 -94.59 -11.67
N MET A 11 -36.13 -94.43 -10.93
CA MET A 11 -36.00 -93.54 -9.80
C MET A 11 -35.85 -92.13 -10.35
N VAL A 12 -36.85 -91.26 -10.10
CA VAL A 12 -36.81 -89.84 -10.47
C VAL A 12 -35.93 -89.14 -9.44
N ASP A 13 -34.74 -88.75 -9.87
CA ASP A 13 -33.82 -87.91 -9.12
C ASP A 13 -34.39 -86.50 -9.00
N GLY A 14 -34.84 -86.12 -7.80
CA GLY A 14 -35.36 -84.82 -7.47
C GLY A 14 -34.22 -83.79 -7.47
N GLY A 15 -34.10 -83.06 -8.57
CA GLY A 15 -33.14 -81.90 -8.70
C GLY A 15 -33.32 -80.90 -7.56
N ARG A 16 -32.45 -80.95 -6.57
CA ARG A 16 -32.32 -79.89 -5.56
C ARG A 16 -31.69 -78.68 -6.24
N THR A 17 -32.50 -77.71 -6.52
CA THR A 17 -31.97 -76.34 -6.84
C THR A 17 -31.14 -75.81 -5.64
N PRO A 18 -29.92 -75.45 -5.81
CA PRO A 18 -29.11 -74.85 -4.73
C PRO A 18 -29.80 -73.61 -4.24
N ARG A 19 -30.25 -73.56 -3.01
CA ARG A 19 -30.71 -72.30 -2.36
C ARG A 19 -29.51 -71.40 -2.21
N PRO A 20 -29.57 -70.17 -2.69
CA PRO A 20 -28.47 -69.21 -2.48
C PRO A 20 -28.24 -69.06 -0.98
N SER A 21 -27.00 -69.23 -0.55
CA SER A 21 -26.64 -69.08 0.86
C SER A 21 -26.84 -67.63 1.26
N LEU A 22 -27.47 -67.39 2.40
CA LEU A 22 -27.71 -66.05 2.94
C LEU A 22 -26.41 -65.14 2.99
N SER A 23 -25.25 -65.79 3.15
CA SER A 23 -23.92 -65.12 3.11
C SER A 23 -23.61 -64.43 1.79
N ASN A 24 -24.08 -65.03 0.65
CA ASN A 24 -23.82 -64.40 -0.67
C ASN A 24 -24.72 -63.19 -0.93
N VAL A 25 -25.94 -63.15 -0.39
CA VAL A 25 -26.89 -62.09 -0.50
C VAL A 25 -26.39 -60.86 0.34
N PHE A 26 -25.93 -61.13 1.58
CA PHE A 26 -25.34 -60.06 2.44
C PHE A 26 -24.04 -59.50 1.88
N GLY A 27 -23.19 -60.32 1.26
CA GLY A 27 -21.93 -59.84 0.62
C GLY A 27 -22.19 -58.99 -0.60
N LEU A 28 -23.19 -59.26 -1.42
CA LEU A 28 -23.57 -58.44 -2.58
C LEU A 28 -24.10 -57.09 -2.15
N HIS A 29 -24.94 -56.98 -1.15
CA HIS A 29 -25.45 -55.71 -0.63
C HIS A 29 -24.34 -54.88 0.04
N ALA A 30 -23.40 -55.50 0.76
CA ALA A 30 -22.26 -54.82 1.34
C ALA A 30 -21.33 -54.24 0.28
N ALA A 31 -21.06 -54.94 -0.81
CA ALA A 31 -20.23 -54.43 -1.92
C ALA A 31 -20.88 -53.26 -2.64
N GLU A 32 -22.21 -53.30 -2.87
CA GLU A 32 -22.95 -52.20 -3.48
C GLU A 32 -22.93 -50.94 -2.59
N VAL A 33 -23.12 -51.10 -1.28
CA VAL A 33 -23.05 -49.97 -0.33
C VAL A 33 -21.67 -49.35 -0.30
N VAL A 34 -20.61 -50.15 -0.30
CA VAL A 34 -19.21 -49.64 -0.35
C VAL A 34 -18.94 -48.94 -1.67
N LEU A 35 -19.41 -49.48 -2.79
CA LEU A 35 -19.22 -48.85 -4.11
C LEU A 35 -19.87 -47.48 -4.23
N LEU A 36 -21.00 -47.24 -3.57
CA LEU A 36 -21.69 -45.97 -3.53
C LEU A 36 -21.12 -45.00 -2.46
N ALA A 37 -20.65 -45.56 -1.34
CA ALA A 37 -20.11 -44.75 -0.23
C ALA A 37 -18.76 -44.09 -0.59
N ILE A 38 -17.88 -44.78 -1.29
CA ILE A 38 -16.55 -44.26 -1.65
C ILE A 38 -16.65 -42.98 -2.49
N PRO A 39 -17.39 -42.90 -3.61
CA PRO A 39 -17.50 -41.68 -4.39
C PRO A 39 -18.18 -40.56 -3.61
N LEU A 40 -19.12 -40.84 -2.73
CA LEU A 40 -19.77 -39.86 -1.87
C LEU A 40 -18.77 -39.22 -0.89
N VAL A 41 -17.93 -40.01 -0.24
CA VAL A 41 -16.89 -39.53 0.67
C VAL A 41 -15.85 -38.68 -0.09
N VAL A 42 -15.42 -39.16 -1.25
CA VAL A 42 -14.49 -38.41 -2.11
C VAL A 42 -15.10 -37.07 -2.54
N ALA A 43 -16.36 -37.06 -2.94
CA ALA A 43 -17.06 -35.81 -3.31
C ALA A 43 -17.15 -34.83 -2.12
N LEU A 44 -17.46 -35.33 -0.92
CA LEU A 44 -17.48 -34.50 0.31
C LEU A 44 -16.10 -33.92 0.64
N LEU A 45 -15.06 -34.71 0.50
CA LEU A 45 -13.68 -34.25 0.73
C LEU A 45 -13.27 -33.18 -0.29
N LEU A 46 -13.62 -33.36 -1.58
CA LEU A 46 -13.36 -32.37 -2.62
C LEU A 46 -14.11 -31.06 -2.37
N VAL A 47 -15.40 -31.13 -2.04
CA VAL A 47 -16.20 -29.92 -1.71
C VAL A 47 -15.63 -29.24 -0.48
N SER A 48 -15.27 -29.97 0.56
CA SER A 48 -14.62 -29.39 1.75
C SER A 48 -13.31 -28.70 1.41
N GLY A 49 -12.47 -29.33 0.59
CA GLY A 49 -11.22 -28.74 0.10
C GLY A 49 -11.43 -27.44 -0.68
N ILE A 50 -12.42 -27.42 -1.58
CA ILE A 50 -12.79 -26.22 -2.34
C ILE A 50 -13.27 -25.10 -1.41
N VAL A 51 -14.13 -25.41 -0.44
CA VAL A 51 -14.62 -24.44 0.54
C VAL A 51 -13.46 -23.82 1.36
N VAL A 52 -12.51 -24.65 1.79
CA VAL A 52 -11.32 -24.18 2.53
C VAL A 52 -10.46 -23.26 1.66
N LEU A 53 -10.24 -23.65 0.39
CA LEU A 53 -9.49 -22.82 -0.56
C LEU A 53 -10.17 -21.46 -0.84
N LEU A 54 -11.50 -21.48 -1.03
CA LEU A 54 -12.28 -20.25 -1.23
C LEU A 54 -12.24 -19.34 0.00
N ARG A 55 -12.33 -19.88 1.19
CA ARG A 55 -12.20 -19.11 2.45
C ARG A 55 -10.81 -18.53 2.59
N ARG A 56 -9.75 -19.29 2.33
CA ARG A 56 -8.37 -18.78 2.35
C ARG A 56 -8.14 -17.67 1.34
N SER A 57 -8.64 -17.82 0.12
CA SER A 57 -8.51 -16.77 -0.91
C SER A 57 -9.27 -15.50 -0.54
N ALA A 58 -10.43 -15.61 0.10
CA ALA A 58 -11.18 -14.48 0.61
C ALA A 58 -10.44 -13.74 1.74
N ASP A 59 -9.79 -14.48 2.66
CA ASP A 59 -9.00 -13.87 3.73
C ASP A 59 -7.75 -13.15 3.20
N VAL A 60 -7.07 -13.72 2.20
CA VAL A 60 -5.94 -13.05 1.54
C VAL A 60 -6.40 -11.76 0.85
N ARG A 61 -7.52 -11.80 0.13
CA ARG A 61 -8.09 -10.58 -0.51
C ARG A 61 -8.44 -9.51 0.51
N ARG A 62 -9.04 -9.88 1.65
CA ARG A 62 -9.37 -8.93 2.74
C ARG A 62 -8.11 -8.30 3.34
N ARG A 63 -7.02 -9.08 3.51
CA ARG A 63 -5.74 -8.57 4.00
C ARG A 63 -5.08 -7.62 3.00
N LEU A 64 -5.14 -7.92 1.71
CA LEU A 64 -4.64 -7.05 0.65
C LEU A 64 -5.39 -5.72 0.60
N THR A 65 -6.73 -5.74 0.64
CA THR A 65 -7.53 -4.50 0.70
C THR A 65 -7.27 -3.71 1.99
N ALA A 66 -7.08 -4.37 3.13
CA ALA A 66 -6.71 -3.68 4.37
C ALA A 66 -5.32 -3.03 4.28
N LEU A 67 -4.34 -3.68 3.64
CA LEU A 67 -3.01 -3.10 3.40
C LEU A 67 -3.05 -1.94 2.41
N GLU A 68 -3.90 -2.01 1.38
CA GLU A 68 -4.13 -0.90 0.44
C GLU A 68 -4.79 0.30 1.12
N GLN A 69 -5.70 0.08 2.07
CA GLN A 69 -6.31 1.14 2.88
C GLN A 69 -5.34 1.76 3.90
N HIS A 70 -4.31 1.01 4.33
CA HIS A 70 -3.24 1.49 5.20
C HIS A 70 -1.98 1.87 4.39
N ARG A 71 -2.13 2.12 3.10
CA ARG A 71 -1.02 2.59 2.26
C ARG A 71 -0.47 3.88 2.88
N PRO A 72 0.84 3.94 3.19
CA PRO A 72 1.43 5.19 3.68
C PRO A 72 1.17 6.27 2.65
N ALA A 73 0.85 7.47 3.14
CA ALA A 73 0.49 8.69 2.44
C ALA A 73 0.46 8.55 0.90
N GLY A 74 -0.74 8.48 0.32
CA GLY A 74 -0.89 8.34 -1.14
C GLY A 74 -0.21 9.50 -1.88
N ASP A 75 -0.01 9.40 -3.18
CA ASP A 75 0.60 10.47 -3.99
C ASP A 75 -0.13 11.82 -3.79
N ALA A 76 -1.44 11.78 -3.53
CA ALA A 76 -2.24 12.96 -3.20
C ALA A 76 -1.84 13.60 -1.85
N ASP A 77 -1.59 12.78 -0.82
CA ASP A 77 -1.16 13.27 0.49
C ASP A 77 0.26 13.85 0.43
N LEU A 78 1.14 13.22 -0.36
CA LEU A 78 2.48 13.75 -0.61
C LEU A 78 2.44 15.05 -1.41
N ALA A 79 1.53 15.18 -2.37
CA ALA A 79 1.34 16.41 -3.12
C ALA A 79 0.80 17.54 -2.22
N ALA A 80 -0.17 17.26 -1.36
CA ALA A 80 -0.68 18.20 -0.38
C ALA A 80 0.42 18.66 0.59
N LEU A 81 1.19 17.72 1.14
CA LEU A 81 2.31 18.04 2.04
C LEU A 81 3.38 18.88 1.34
N ARG A 82 3.70 18.60 0.06
CA ARG A 82 4.62 19.44 -0.72
C ARG A 82 4.07 20.84 -0.95
N ALA A 83 2.77 20.96 -1.21
CA ALA A 83 2.12 22.26 -1.37
C ALA A 83 2.18 23.09 -0.07
N ASP A 84 1.91 22.45 1.08
CA ASP A 84 2.01 23.10 2.39
C ASP A 84 3.45 23.50 2.72
N LEU A 85 4.42 22.63 2.44
CA LEU A 85 5.84 22.94 2.60
C LEU A 85 6.30 24.05 1.66
N GLY A 86 5.73 24.15 0.47
CA GLY A 86 6.01 25.21 -0.51
C GLY A 86 5.59 26.60 -0.04
N GLN A 87 4.62 26.70 0.87
CA GLN A 87 4.19 27.95 1.49
C GLN A 87 4.99 28.30 2.78
N ALA A 88 5.84 27.39 3.24
CA ALA A 88 6.69 27.67 4.38
C ALA A 88 7.85 28.59 4.00
N LEU A 89 8.16 29.57 4.85
CA LEU A 89 9.32 30.44 4.69
C LEU A 89 10.60 29.65 4.97
N ARG A 90 11.23 29.10 3.94
CA ARG A 90 12.35 28.15 4.05
C ARG A 90 13.61 28.52 3.29
N HIS A 91 13.50 29.50 2.39
CA HIS A 91 14.63 30.01 1.64
C HIS A 91 15.17 31.24 2.35
N VAL A 92 16.37 31.13 2.87
CA VAL A 92 17.02 32.19 3.65
C VAL A 92 18.38 32.50 3.08
N ALA A 93 18.68 33.78 2.92
CA ALA A 93 20.02 34.24 2.58
C ALA A 93 20.34 35.56 3.32
N VAL A 94 21.61 35.74 3.64
CA VAL A 94 22.10 36.95 4.34
C VAL A 94 23.31 37.49 3.61
N VAL A 95 23.30 38.82 3.36
CA VAL A 95 24.42 39.57 2.80
C VAL A 95 24.93 40.53 3.88
N ARG A 96 26.19 40.44 4.20
CA ARG A 96 26.83 41.32 5.18
C ARG A 96 27.72 42.38 4.46
N TYR A 97 27.64 43.61 4.89
CA TYR A 97 28.36 44.72 4.27
C TYR A 97 28.75 45.81 5.25
N ASP A 98 29.64 46.67 4.84
CA ASP A 98 29.95 47.92 5.52
C ASP A 98 29.12 49.05 4.89
N ALA A 99 28.12 49.54 5.59
CA ALA A 99 27.24 50.60 5.10
C ALA A 99 27.97 51.97 5.04
N PHE A 100 28.97 52.14 5.89
CA PHE A 100 29.76 53.37 6.00
C PHE A 100 31.23 52.96 6.14
N GLY A 101 32.06 53.25 5.17
CA GLY A 101 33.44 52.77 5.06
C GLY A 101 34.43 53.20 6.16
N ASP A 102 33.94 53.84 7.20
CA ASP A 102 34.71 54.38 8.34
C ASP A 102 34.71 53.50 9.59
N MET A 103 33.87 52.44 9.60
CA MET A 103 33.70 51.54 10.75
C MET A 103 33.90 50.09 10.31
N GLY A 104 35.13 49.58 10.32
CA GLY A 104 35.43 48.20 9.92
C GLY A 104 34.62 47.15 10.70
N GLY A 105 34.28 46.02 10.02
CA GLY A 105 33.66 44.84 10.68
C GLY A 105 32.40 44.31 10.05
N ARG A 106 31.94 44.86 8.90
CA ARG A 106 30.73 44.35 8.18
C ARG A 106 29.56 44.09 9.14
N LEU A 107 29.24 45.08 9.99
CA LEU A 107 28.21 44.98 11.03
C LEU A 107 26.79 45.14 10.47
N SER A 108 26.66 45.75 9.28
CA SER A 108 25.38 45.82 8.57
C SER A 108 25.09 44.58 7.80
N PHE A 109 23.81 44.23 7.68
CA PHE A 109 23.37 43.09 6.87
C PHE A 109 22.00 43.32 6.26
N SER A 110 21.75 42.65 5.14
CA SER A 110 20.42 42.45 4.56
C SER A 110 20.13 40.96 4.49
N ALA A 111 18.91 40.56 4.85
CA ALA A 111 18.47 39.16 4.83
C ALA A 111 17.14 39.05 4.11
N ALA A 112 16.99 37.96 3.34
CA ALA A 112 15.74 37.59 2.72
C ALA A 112 15.27 36.27 3.30
N VAL A 113 13.96 36.16 3.56
CA VAL A 113 13.27 34.96 4.01
C VAL A 113 12.02 34.82 3.18
N ILE A 114 11.99 33.80 2.31
CA ILE A 114 10.91 33.61 1.34
C ILE A 114 10.50 32.12 1.25
N ASP A 115 9.31 31.90 0.72
CA ASP A 115 8.79 30.57 0.36
C ASP A 115 9.18 30.17 -1.07
N ASP A 116 8.62 29.05 -1.58
CA ASP A 116 8.89 28.53 -2.93
C ASP A 116 8.31 29.44 -4.05
N GLN A 117 7.28 30.22 -3.75
CA GLN A 117 6.67 31.17 -4.66
C GLN A 117 7.46 32.50 -4.73
N GLY A 118 8.36 32.69 -3.77
CA GLY A 118 9.12 33.95 -3.62
C GLY A 118 8.35 34.97 -2.80
N ASP A 119 7.37 34.55 -2.02
CA ASP A 119 6.62 35.38 -1.09
C ASP A 119 7.31 35.38 0.27
N GLY A 120 7.34 36.54 0.93
CA GLY A 120 7.98 36.66 2.23
C GLY A 120 8.43 38.10 2.52
N LEU A 121 9.65 38.23 3.06
CA LEU A 121 10.18 39.54 3.43
C LEU A 121 11.69 39.64 3.23
N VAL A 122 12.13 40.86 3.00
CA VAL A 122 13.53 41.29 3.08
C VAL A 122 13.66 42.27 4.22
N PHE A 123 14.68 42.12 5.05
CA PHE A 123 14.97 43.06 6.11
C PHE A 123 16.46 43.38 6.15
N SER A 124 16.76 44.65 6.50
CA SER A 124 18.10 45.13 6.61
C SER A 124 18.32 45.75 7.99
N SER A 125 19.47 45.48 8.58
CA SER A 125 19.95 46.16 9.77
C SER A 125 21.21 46.94 9.39
N ILE A 126 21.12 48.26 9.49
CA ILE A 126 22.21 49.19 9.12
C ILE A 126 22.81 49.70 10.40
N HIS A 127 24.10 49.41 10.59
CA HIS A 127 24.86 49.89 11.74
C HIS A 127 25.65 51.15 11.38
N ALA A 128 25.45 52.21 12.14
CA ALA A 128 26.15 53.47 11.99
C ALA A 128 26.38 54.18 13.35
N ARG A 129 27.59 54.61 13.61
CA ARG A 129 27.95 55.44 14.78
C ARG A 129 27.43 54.92 16.12
N GLY A 130 27.46 53.61 16.34
CA GLY A 130 27.00 52.97 17.58
C GLY A 130 25.48 52.72 17.66
N GLU A 131 24.72 53.03 16.64
CA GLU A 131 23.29 52.75 16.51
C GLU A 131 23.03 51.75 15.38
N SER A 132 22.02 50.92 15.52
CA SER A 132 21.53 50.06 14.45
C SER A 132 20.06 50.35 14.17
N ARG A 133 19.73 50.52 12.88
CA ARG A 133 18.34 50.67 12.43
C ARG A 133 17.94 49.49 11.55
N THR A 134 16.75 48.96 11.83
CA THR A 134 16.22 47.80 11.07
C THR A 134 15.02 48.26 10.25
N TYR A 135 14.98 47.83 9.01
CA TYR A 135 13.90 48.05 8.06
C TYR A 135 13.44 46.72 7.50
N ALA A 136 12.13 46.54 7.28
CA ALA A 136 11.57 45.37 6.65
C ALA A 136 10.67 45.75 5.48
N LYS A 137 10.74 45.00 4.40
CA LYS A 137 9.97 45.18 3.17
C LYS A 137 9.34 43.87 2.77
N GLY A 138 8.04 43.88 2.44
CA GLY A 138 7.33 42.71 1.90
C GLY A 138 7.81 42.35 0.50
N VAL A 139 7.80 41.05 0.21
CA VAL A 139 8.13 40.50 -1.10
C VAL A 139 7.00 39.59 -1.54
N VAL A 140 6.54 39.75 -2.77
CA VAL A 140 5.50 38.92 -3.40
C VAL A 140 5.99 38.49 -4.78
N GLY A 141 5.99 37.18 -5.05
CA GLY A 141 6.49 36.64 -6.31
C GLY A 141 7.96 37.00 -6.61
N GLY A 142 8.77 37.25 -5.58
CA GLY A 142 10.17 37.69 -5.70
C GLY A 142 10.34 39.12 -6.08
N THR A 143 9.32 39.98 -5.92
CA THR A 143 9.34 41.43 -6.15
C THR A 143 8.81 42.20 -4.93
N SER A 144 9.18 43.44 -4.77
CA SER A 144 8.69 44.33 -3.70
C SER A 144 8.11 45.59 -4.29
N ASP A 145 7.06 46.12 -3.68
CA ASP A 145 6.50 47.46 -3.97
C ASP A 145 7.42 48.60 -3.50
N ALA A 146 8.26 48.32 -2.49
CA ALA A 146 9.27 49.21 -2.01
C ALA A 146 10.59 49.05 -2.80
N THR A 147 11.30 50.15 -3.05
CA THR A 147 12.61 50.09 -3.69
C THR A 147 13.61 49.32 -2.81
N LEU A 148 14.14 48.20 -3.32
CA LEU A 148 15.16 47.41 -2.65
C LEU A 148 16.55 48.02 -2.90
N THR A 149 17.39 48.02 -1.86
CA THR A 149 18.82 48.36 -2.01
C THR A 149 19.56 47.25 -2.78
N PRO A 150 20.78 47.52 -3.30
CA PRO A 150 21.57 46.47 -3.97
C PRO A 150 21.82 45.24 -3.10
N GLU A 151 22.06 45.42 -1.79
CA GLU A 151 22.30 44.35 -0.84
C GLU A 151 21.01 43.53 -0.54
N GLU A 152 19.86 44.22 -0.48
CA GLU A 152 18.56 43.59 -0.36
C GLU A 152 18.21 42.74 -1.61
N GLN A 153 18.48 43.29 -2.80
CA GLN A 153 18.32 42.57 -4.07
C GLN A 153 19.23 41.33 -4.13
N GLN A 154 20.49 41.50 -3.68
CA GLN A 154 21.45 40.39 -3.62
C GLN A 154 21.00 39.31 -2.64
N ALA A 155 20.51 39.67 -1.45
CA ALA A 155 19.98 38.71 -0.48
C ALA A 155 18.77 37.99 -1.05
N LEU A 156 17.84 38.67 -1.70
CA LEU A 156 16.67 38.09 -2.32
C LEU A 156 17.05 37.14 -3.47
N ALA A 157 17.97 37.51 -4.33
CA ALA A 157 18.46 36.65 -5.41
C ALA A 157 19.17 35.39 -4.88
N ALA A 158 19.95 35.51 -3.81
CA ALA A 158 20.64 34.42 -3.16
C ALA A 158 19.64 33.47 -2.51
N ALA A 159 18.62 33.93 -1.80
CA ALA A 159 17.55 33.12 -1.22
C ALA A 159 16.81 32.30 -2.30
N ARG A 160 16.48 32.90 -3.44
CA ARG A 160 15.82 32.23 -4.58
C ARG A 160 16.67 31.16 -5.23
N THR A 161 17.99 31.31 -5.26
CA THR A 161 18.89 30.35 -5.93
C THR A 161 19.47 29.31 -5.00
N GLY A 162 19.29 29.42 -3.68
CA GLY A 162 19.91 28.58 -2.67
C GLY A 162 21.45 28.67 -2.64
N LYS A 163 22.05 29.73 -3.21
CA LYS A 163 23.49 29.96 -3.19
C LYS A 163 23.83 30.93 -2.06
N GLU A 164 24.66 30.46 -1.14
CA GLU A 164 25.29 31.39 -0.18
C GLU A 164 26.10 32.43 -0.93
N THR A 165 25.92 33.66 -0.53
CA THR A 165 26.75 34.78 -1.04
C THR A 165 28.03 34.84 -0.19
N PRO A 166 29.22 34.83 -0.82
CA PRO A 166 30.50 34.82 -0.12
C PRO A 166 30.74 36.10 0.73
#